data_da461ec5111452f3558ecdb700703ce0
#
_entry.id   da461ec5111452f3558ecdb700703ce0
#
_cell.length_a   1.000
_cell.length_b   1.000
_cell.length_c   1.000
_cell.angle_alpha   90.00
_cell.angle_beta   90.00
_cell.angle_gamma   90.00
#
_symmetry.space_group_name_H-M   'P 1'
#
loop_
_entity.id
_entity.type
_entity.pdbx_description
1 polymer ?
#
loop_
_entity_poly.entity_id
_entity_poly.type
_entity_poly.pdbx_seq_one_letter_code
_entity_poly.pdbx_strand_id
1 'polypeptide(L)'
;LVVAPNEAAPITPVVEEAFDRGIPVIVFDRKILSDKYTAYIGADNYELGKAIGNYVANMLHGRGNIVEIAGLTGSTSAMDRHQGFVSAISPYPGIQLLAREDAGWLRSEAGERMDTLLKRFPEIDVVYAQNDRMAAGAYAVAKQQGRAEEMRFIGTDALPGEGYGVEQVLNGQLDATFIYPTGGDRVIQIAMDILNKRDYPRETVLGTSVVDATNAQIMQMQTSHIATLDEKIETMNGKMSQFFDRYATQQVVLYGSLLGLLLVVGLLVAVYLSLRTKNRLNRKLSRQKEKLEEQKLQLTQQKEQLIQQKEQLEQLSRELEEATHAKLVFFTNVSHDFRTPLTLIADPVNQLLADKSLG
;
A
#
# COMPACT_ATOMS: atom_id res chain seq x y z
N LEU A 1 -0.78 18.08 -7.88
CA LEU A 1 -0.17 18.09 -6.55
C LEU A 1 -0.74 16.93 -5.73
N VAL A 2 0.11 16.20 -5.01
CA VAL A 2 -0.30 15.15 -4.07
C VAL A 2 0.17 15.54 -2.69
N VAL A 3 -0.72 15.55 -1.70
CA VAL A 3 -0.46 16.04 -0.35
C VAL A 3 -0.89 15.01 0.68
N ALA A 4 0.03 14.60 1.56
CA ALA A 4 -0.25 13.86 2.79
C ALA A 4 -0.03 14.81 3.98
N PRO A 5 -1.08 15.40 4.54
CA PRO A 5 -0.94 16.37 5.62
C PRO A 5 -0.35 15.73 6.89
N ASN A 6 0.65 16.34 7.50
CA ASN A 6 1.10 15.92 8.82
C ASN A 6 0.19 16.52 9.91
N GLU A 7 0.00 17.83 9.84
CA GLU A 7 -0.98 18.60 10.62
C GLU A 7 -1.91 19.35 9.67
N ALA A 8 -3.20 19.38 10.00
CA ALA A 8 -4.20 19.91 9.10
C ALA A 8 -4.17 21.45 9.03
N ALA A 9 -4.08 22.14 10.18
CA ALA A 9 -4.22 23.59 10.25
C ALA A 9 -3.16 24.35 9.42
N PRO A 10 -1.85 24.06 9.51
CA PRO A 10 -0.84 24.83 8.78
C PRO A 10 -0.85 24.57 7.27
N ILE A 11 -1.26 23.38 6.82
CA ILE A 11 -1.23 23.02 5.39
C ILE A 11 -2.51 23.43 4.64
N THR A 12 -3.64 23.56 5.34
CA THR A 12 -4.93 23.87 4.72
C THR A 12 -4.88 25.13 3.83
N PRO A 13 -4.36 26.29 4.29
CA PRO A 13 -4.33 27.49 3.46
C PRO A 13 -3.50 27.33 2.18
N VAL A 14 -2.41 26.56 2.25
CA VAL A 14 -1.53 26.31 1.09
C VAL A 14 -2.22 25.43 0.05
N VAL A 15 -2.97 24.42 0.51
CA VAL A 15 -3.76 23.54 -0.35
C VAL A 15 -4.90 24.33 -1.02
N GLU A 16 -5.60 25.16 -0.26
CA GLU A 16 -6.65 26.03 -0.80
C GLU A 16 -6.12 26.98 -1.86
N GLU A 17 -4.98 27.61 -1.63
CA GLU A 17 -4.34 28.50 -2.61
C GLU A 17 -3.99 27.76 -3.91
N ALA A 18 -3.44 26.54 -3.79
CA ALA A 18 -3.14 25.71 -4.97
C ALA A 18 -4.41 25.34 -5.75
N PHE A 19 -5.46 24.93 -5.04
CA PHE A 19 -6.75 24.58 -5.63
C PHE A 19 -7.41 25.80 -6.32
N ASP A 20 -7.44 26.95 -5.66
CA ASP A 20 -8.01 28.19 -6.19
C ASP A 20 -7.26 28.71 -7.43
N ARG A 21 -5.97 28.37 -7.58
CA ARG A 21 -5.16 28.61 -8.78
C ARG A 21 -5.41 27.60 -9.91
N GLY A 22 -6.33 26.65 -9.73
CA GLY A 22 -6.66 25.62 -10.72
C GLY A 22 -5.66 24.48 -10.79
N ILE A 23 -4.79 24.32 -9.80
CA ILE A 23 -3.87 23.17 -9.71
C ILE A 23 -4.66 21.98 -9.12
N PRO A 24 -4.77 20.84 -9.83
CA PRO A 24 -5.39 19.67 -9.25
C PRO A 24 -4.63 19.21 -7.99
N VAL A 25 -5.37 19.06 -6.89
CA VAL A 25 -4.80 18.64 -5.60
C VAL A 25 -5.45 17.34 -5.14
N ILE A 26 -4.65 16.32 -4.95
CA ILE A 26 -5.05 15.06 -4.33
C ILE A 26 -4.57 15.09 -2.89
N VAL A 27 -5.49 15.02 -1.95
CA VAL A 27 -5.20 14.86 -0.52
C VAL A 27 -5.35 13.39 -0.17
N PHE A 28 -4.39 12.80 0.52
CA PHE A 28 -4.48 11.40 0.89
C PHE A 28 -4.01 11.11 2.32
N ASP A 29 -4.41 9.95 2.85
CA ASP A 29 -4.18 9.49 4.21
C ASP A 29 -4.93 10.33 5.25
N ARG A 30 -4.53 11.59 5.45
CA ARG A 30 -5.11 12.53 6.41
C ARG A 30 -5.83 13.65 5.69
N LYS A 31 -6.90 14.17 6.28
CA LYS A 31 -7.67 15.30 5.74
C LYS A 31 -7.03 16.64 6.10
N ILE A 32 -7.36 17.64 5.32
CA ILE A 32 -7.20 19.07 5.65
C ILE A 32 -8.49 19.59 6.31
N LEU A 33 -8.47 20.82 6.80
CA LEU A 33 -9.65 21.47 7.41
C LEU A 33 -10.53 22.22 6.37
N SER A 34 -10.54 21.72 5.14
CA SER A 34 -11.27 22.30 4.02
C SER A 34 -11.68 21.21 3.05
N ASP A 35 -12.66 21.49 2.22
CA ASP A 35 -13.09 20.64 1.10
C ASP A 35 -12.55 21.13 -0.26
N LYS A 36 -11.64 22.11 -0.27
CA LYS A 36 -10.98 22.60 -1.48
C LYS A 36 -9.84 21.68 -1.91
N TYR A 37 -10.20 20.56 -2.47
CA TYR A 37 -9.30 19.59 -3.12
C TYR A 37 -10.00 18.92 -4.31
N THR A 38 -9.21 18.41 -5.23
CA THR A 38 -9.70 17.70 -6.42
C THR A 38 -10.17 16.31 -6.08
N ALA A 39 -9.39 15.56 -5.27
CA ALA A 39 -9.75 14.25 -4.77
C ALA A 39 -9.17 14.00 -3.38
N TYR A 40 -9.86 13.16 -2.61
CA TYR A 40 -9.38 12.62 -1.34
C TYR A 40 -9.37 11.09 -1.38
N ILE A 41 -8.29 10.50 -0.86
CA ILE A 41 -8.15 9.05 -0.70
C ILE A 41 -7.66 8.75 0.72
N GLY A 42 -8.41 7.97 1.49
CA GLY A 42 -8.01 7.60 2.85
C GLY A 42 -9.04 6.74 3.55
N ALA A 43 -8.72 6.27 4.75
CA ALA A 43 -9.67 5.58 5.60
C ALA A 43 -10.59 6.58 6.31
N ASP A 44 -11.78 6.13 6.67
CA ASP A 44 -12.63 6.88 7.61
C ASP A 44 -12.12 6.66 9.04
N ASN A 45 -11.37 7.64 9.54
CA ASN A 45 -10.75 7.56 10.85
C ASN A 45 -11.77 7.61 12.01
N TYR A 46 -12.91 8.25 11.80
CA TYR A 46 -13.99 8.23 12.79
C TYR A 46 -14.60 6.83 12.91
N GLU A 47 -14.98 6.23 11.79
CA GLU A 47 -15.53 4.86 11.80
C GLU A 47 -14.48 3.82 12.24
N LEU A 48 -13.21 4.04 11.94
CA LEU A 48 -12.11 3.22 12.48
C LEU A 48 -12.05 3.33 14.00
N GLY A 49 -12.03 4.54 14.55
CA GLY A 49 -12.05 4.76 16.01
C GLY A 49 -13.25 4.11 16.67
N LYS A 50 -14.43 4.23 16.04
CA LYS A 50 -15.65 3.61 16.52
C LYS A 50 -15.61 2.07 16.47
N ALA A 51 -15.03 1.50 15.42
CA ALA A 51 -14.82 0.05 15.34
C ALA A 51 -13.89 -0.45 16.45
N ILE A 52 -12.82 0.29 16.75
CA ILE A 52 -11.90 -0.02 17.85
C ILE A 52 -12.63 0.08 19.20
N GLY A 53 -13.39 1.15 19.43
CA GLY A 53 -14.14 1.32 20.67
C GLY A 53 -15.18 0.22 20.91
N ASN A 54 -15.90 -0.19 19.87
CA ASN A 54 -16.81 -1.31 19.93
C ASN A 54 -16.11 -2.64 20.24
N TYR A 55 -14.96 -2.89 19.62
CA TYR A 55 -14.16 -4.07 19.88
C TYR A 55 -13.70 -4.11 21.36
N VAL A 56 -13.18 -2.98 21.86
CA VAL A 56 -12.74 -2.84 23.27
C VAL A 56 -13.90 -2.98 24.23
N ALA A 57 -15.05 -2.36 23.95
CA ALA A 57 -16.22 -2.46 24.80
C ALA A 57 -16.73 -3.91 24.91
N ASN A 58 -16.70 -4.67 23.79
CA ASN A 58 -17.03 -6.08 23.80
C ASN A 58 -15.99 -6.92 24.58
N MET A 59 -14.73 -6.67 24.37
CA MET A 59 -13.63 -7.35 25.06
C MET A 59 -13.74 -7.16 26.58
N LEU A 60 -14.10 -5.97 27.03
CA LEU A 60 -14.30 -5.61 28.43
C LEU A 60 -15.69 -5.98 28.99
N HIS A 61 -16.56 -6.55 28.16
CA HIS A 61 -17.95 -6.82 28.55
C HIS A 61 -18.65 -5.58 29.15
N GLY A 62 -18.34 -4.40 28.60
CA GLY A 62 -18.93 -3.13 29.01
C GLY A 62 -18.42 -2.54 30.32
N ARG A 63 -17.27 -3.02 30.84
CA ARG A 63 -16.74 -2.57 32.14
C ARG A 63 -15.22 -2.66 32.17
N GLY A 64 -14.53 -1.57 32.52
CA GLY A 64 -13.07 -1.54 32.69
C GLY A 64 -12.48 -0.17 32.47
N ASN A 65 -11.19 -0.07 32.72
CA ASN A 65 -10.37 1.14 32.70
C ASN A 65 -9.50 1.14 31.44
N ILE A 66 -9.59 2.19 30.65
CA ILE A 66 -8.86 2.34 29.40
C ILE A 66 -7.94 3.55 29.48
N VAL A 67 -6.74 3.44 28.94
CA VAL A 67 -5.88 4.58 28.61
C VAL A 67 -5.68 4.65 27.10
N GLU A 68 -5.70 5.86 26.55
CA GLU A 68 -5.45 6.09 25.13
C GLU A 68 -4.09 6.79 24.93
N ILE A 69 -3.26 6.21 24.05
CA ILE A 69 -2.01 6.81 23.57
C ILE A 69 -2.25 7.30 22.15
N ALA A 70 -2.43 8.59 22.02
CA ALA A 70 -2.85 9.24 20.78
C ALA A 70 -1.68 9.62 19.89
N GLY A 71 -1.99 9.81 18.61
CA GLY A 71 -1.05 10.29 17.61
C GLY A 71 -0.67 11.75 17.79
N LEU A 72 -0.29 12.40 16.69
CA LEU A 72 0.13 13.80 16.70
C LEU A 72 -1.06 14.73 16.91
N THR A 73 -0.93 15.64 17.86
CA THR A 73 -1.87 16.76 18.05
C THR A 73 -1.99 17.58 16.75
N GLY A 74 -3.22 17.88 16.34
CA GLY A 74 -3.48 18.60 15.07
C GLY A 74 -3.56 17.71 13.82
N SER A 75 -3.30 16.41 13.94
CA SER A 75 -3.59 15.43 12.90
C SER A 75 -5.07 15.06 12.89
N THR A 76 -5.76 15.20 11.75
CA THR A 76 -7.18 14.85 11.62
C THR A 76 -7.43 13.38 11.94
N SER A 77 -6.53 12.47 11.52
CA SER A 77 -6.66 11.06 11.83
C SER A 77 -6.62 10.76 13.33
N ALA A 78 -5.79 11.48 14.10
CA ALA A 78 -5.74 11.30 15.56
C ALA A 78 -7.00 11.83 16.26
N MET A 79 -7.53 12.96 15.77
CA MET A 79 -8.75 13.55 16.32
C MET A 79 -9.98 12.69 16.02
N ASP A 80 -10.13 12.28 14.76
CA ASP A 80 -11.27 11.49 14.30
C ASP A 80 -11.30 10.10 14.95
N ARG A 81 -10.14 9.41 15.06
CA ARG A 81 -10.03 8.13 15.80
C ARG A 81 -10.46 8.27 17.24
N HIS A 82 -9.98 9.31 17.91
CA HIS A 82 -10.39 9.59 19.29
C HIS A 82 -11.89 9.81 19.42
N GLN A 83 -12.47 10.67 18.58
CA GLN A 83 -13.91 10.96 18.60
C GLN A 83 -14.74 9.71 18.36
N GLY A 84 -14.38 8.91 17.34
CA GLY A 84 -15.05 7.65 17.05
C GLY A 84 -14.95 6.66 18.21
N PHE A 85 -13.75 6.53 18.80
CA PHE A 85 -13.51 5.66 19.94
C PHE A 85 -14.39 6.04 21.15
N VAL A 86 -14.36 7.31 21.53
CA VAL A 86 -15.17 7.83 22.65
C VAL A 86 -16.66 7.67 22.37
N SER A 87 -17.09 7.95 21.13
CA SER A 87 -18.49 7.74 20.74
C SER A 87 -18.94 6.29 20.96
N ALA A 88 -18.07 5.32 20.67
CA ALA A 88 -18.40 3.90 20.80
C ALA A 88 -18.41 3.39 22.24
N ILE A 89 -17.54 3.91 23.12
CA ILE A 89 -17.47 3.47 24.52
C ILE A 89 -18.43 4.25 25.45
N SER A 90 -18.85 5.45 25.05
CA SER A 90 -19.71 6.32 25.89
C SER A 90 -21.04 5.67 26.34
N PRO A 91 -21.64 4.71 25.63
CA PRO A 91 -22.84 4.01 26.10
C PRO A 91 -22.64 3.06 27.25
N TYR A 92 -21.39 2.75 27.56
CA TYR A 92 -21.04 1.79 28.60
C TYR A 92 -20.58 2.52 29.87
N PRO A 93 -21.47 2.78 30.84
CA PRO A 93 -21.10 3.53 32.04
C PRO A 93 -20.09 2.81 32.94
N GLY A 94 -19.88 1.51 32.69
CA GLY A 94 -18.85 0.73 33.39
C GLY A 94 -17.46 0.85 32.74
N ILE A 95 -17.34 1.48 31.59
CA ILE A 95 -16.07 1.74 30.93
C ILE A 95 -15.60 3.17 31.26
N GLN A 96 -14.36 3.29 31.67
CA GLN A 96 -13.76 4.58 32.00
C GLN A 96 -12.52 4.82 31.13
N LEU A 97 -12.52 5.90 30.37
CA LEU A 97 -11.31 6.42 29.73
C LEU A 97 -10.56 7.28 30.76
N LEU A 98 -9.55 6.69 31.40
CA LEU A 98 -8.81 7.30 32.50
C LEU A 98 -7.94 8.47 32.05
N ALA A 99 -7.32 8.34 30.89
CA ALA A 99 -6.45 9.36 30.34
C ALA A 99 -6.29 9.18 28.81
N ARG A 100 -5.98 10.30 28.14
CA ARG A 100 -5.48 10.36 26.77
C ARG A 100 -4.17 11.14 26.77
N GLU A 101 -3.11 10.53 26.27
CA GLU A 101 -1.77 11.12 26.20
C GLU A 101 -1.28 11.13 24.76
N ASP A 102 -0.82 12.28 24.29
CA ASP A 102 -0.29 12.42 22.93
C ASP A 102 1.17 11.95 22.87
N ALA A 103 1.48 11.08 21.90
CA ALA A 103 2.82 10.51 21.68
C ALA A 103 3.33 10.73 20.24
N GLY A 104 2.70 11.64 19.47
CA GLY A 104 3.21 12.14 18.17
C GLY A 104 3.51 11.06 17.14
N TRP A 105 2.84 9.89 17.19
CA TRP A 105 3.09 8.70 16.36
C TRP A 105 4.43 7.99 16.67
N LEU A 106 5.13 8.36 17.75
CA LEU A 106 6.46 7.87 18.05
C LEU A 106 6.44 6.77 19.12
N ARG A 107 7.20 5.70 18.87
CA ARG A 107 7.34 4.56 19.78
C ARG A 107 7.96 4.97 21.12
N SER A 108 9.01 5.79 21.08
CA SER A 108 9.71 6.28 22.28
C SER A 108 8.81 7.11 23.19
N GLU A 109 8.11 8.09 22.59
CA GLU A 109 7.18 8.95 23.30
C GLU A 109 6.04 8.13 23.95
N ALA A 110 5.50 7.15 23.20
CA ALA A 110 4.47 6.26 23.72
C ALA A 110 4.96 5.47 24.94
N GLY A 111 6.23 5.03 24.95
CA GLY A 111 6.84 4.41 26.11
C GLY A 111 6.93 5.35 27.31
N GLU A 112 7.35 6.60 27.10
CA GLU A 112 7.41 7.62 28.17
C GLU A 112 6.02 7.96 28.74
N ARG A 113 5.00 8.08 27.85
CA ARG A 113 3.60 8.26 28.28
C ARG A 113 3.11 7.06 29.07
N MET A 114 3.43 5.84 28.62
CA MET A 114 3.04 4.63 29.34
C MET A 114 3.67 4.53 30.73
N ASP A 115 4.95 4.86 30.86
CA ASP A 115 5.62 4.93 32.17
C ASP A 115 4.90 5.86 33.15
N THR A 116 4.46 7.00 32.64
CA THR A 116 3.68 7.99 33.42
C THR A 116 2.30 7.45 33.78
N LEU A 117 1.60 6.81 32.83
CA LEU A 117 0.27 6.24 33.04
C LEU A 117 0.30 5.11 34.07
N LEU A 118 1.31 4.23 34.02
CA LEU A 118 1.47 3.13 34.98
C LEU A 118 1.72 3.61 36.41
N LYS A 119 2.41 4.73 36.58
CA LYS A 119 2.61 5.36 37.90
C LYS A 119 1.34 6.03 38.44
N ARG A 120 0.50 6.55 37.54
CA ARG A 120 -0.70 7.29 37.88
C ARG A 120 -1.91 6.39 38.15
N PHE A 121 -2.00 5.27 37.40
CA PHE A 121 -3.16 4.39 37.45
C PHE A 121 -2.74 2.97 37.86
N PRO A 122 -3.19 2.49 39.01
CA PRO A 122 -2.88 1.13 39.48
C PRO A 122 -3.62 0.05 38.67
N GLU A 123 -4.78 0.39 38.13
CA GLU A 123 -5.62 -0.53 37.37
C GLU A 123 -5.87 0.02 35.96
N ILE A 124 -5.35 -0.65 34.93
CA ILE A 124 -5.55 -0.39 33.52
C ILE A 124 -5.91 -1.72 32.87
N ASP A 125 -7.10 -1.82 32.28
CA ASP A 125 -7.53 -3.05 31.61
C ASP A 125 -7.13 -3.04 30.13
N VAL A 126 -7.18 -1.87 29.48
CA VAL A 126 -6.83 -1.72 28.06
C VAL A 126 -5.96 -0.49 27.83
N VAL A 127 -4.91 -0.68 27.04
CA VAL A 127 -4.10 0.37 26.44
C VAL A 127 -4.45 0.42 24.96
N TYR A 128 -5.16 1.45 24.54
CA TYR A 128 -5.42 1.75 23.15
C TYR A 128 -4.36 2.72 22.63
N ALA A 129 -3.53 2.30 21.69
CA ALA A 129 -2.61 3.18 20.98
C ALA A 129 -3.07 3.36 19.54
N GLN A 130 -3.06 4.60 19.05
CA GLN A 130 -3.57 4.94 17.73
C GLN A 130 -2.69 4.46 16.57
N ASN A 131 -1.53 3.81 16.84
CA ASN A 131 -0.81 2.97 15.89
C ASN A 131 -0.03 1.84 16.59
N ASP A 132 0.38 0.83 15.82
CA ASP A 132 1.07 -0.36 16.32
C ASP A 132 2.46 -0.05 16.92
N ARG A 133 3.15 0.95 16.36
CA ARG A 133 4.47 1.36 16.86
C ARG A 133 4.39 1.95 18.27
N MET A 134 3.36 2.76 18.52
CA MET A 134 3.09 3.29 19.86
C MET A 134 2.62 2.19 20.80
N ALA A 135 1.74 1.29 20.34
CA ALA A 135 1.31 0.13 21.12
C ALA A 135 2.51 -0.73 21.57
N ALA A 136 3.44 -1.02 20.65
CA ALA A 136 4.67 -1.74 20.97
C ALA A 136 5.59 -0.99 21.96
N GLY A 137 5.62 0.34 21.89
CA GLY A 137 6.35 1.17 22.86
C GLY A 137 5.74 1.07 24.26
N ALA A 138 4.43 1.18 24.34
CA ALA A 138 3.68 1.05 25.59
C ALA A 138 3.81 -0.36 26.20
N TYR A 139 3.64 -1.40 25.36
CA TYR A 139 3.83 -2.80 25.78
C TYR A 139 5.24 -3.06 26.34
N ALA A 140 6.28 -2.55 25.68
CA ALA A 140 7.65 -2.76 26.11
C ALA A 140 7.90 -2.18 27.52
N VAL A 141 7.36 -1.01 27.81
CA VAL A 141 7.48 -0.37 29.14
C VAL A 141 6.64 -1.10 30.19
N ALA A 142 5.40 -1.48 29.86
CA ALA A 142 4.56 -2.26 30.75
C ALA A 142 5.22 -3.62 31.09
N LYS A 143 5.82 -4.27 30.10
CA LYS A 143 6.58 -5.54 30.29
C LYS A 143 7.80 -5.36 31.18
N GLN A 144 8.56 -4.29 30.97
CA GLN A 144 9.72 -3.97 31.82
C GLN A 144 9.33 -3.75 33.28
N GLN A 145 8.14 -3.24 33.54
CA GLN A 145 7.60 -3.03 34.90
C GLN A 145 6.83 -4.24 35.42
N GLY A 146 6.77 -5.37 34.66
CA GLY A 146 6.08 -6.59 35.08
C GLY A 146 4.56 -6.52 35.07
N ARG A 147 3.99 -5.52 34.36
CA ARG A 147 2.55 -5.25 34.35
C ARG A 147 1.86 -5.55 33.03
N ALA A 148 2.58 -6.01 32.00
CA ALA A 148 2.00 -6.24 30.67
C ALA A 148 0.86 -7.27 30.67
N GLU A 149 0.96 -8.31 31.51
CA GLU A 149 -0.05 -9.37 31.59
C GLU A 149 -1.36 -8.93 32.30
N GLU A 150 -1.34 -7.77 32.96
CA GLU A 150 -2.51 -7.23 33.66
C GLU A 150 -3.49 -6.52 32.70
N MET A 151 -3.05 -6.20 31.47
CA MET A 151 -3.78 -5.35 30.55
C MET A 151 -3.74 -5.88 29.11
N ARG A 152 -4.65 -5.39 28.28
CA ARG A 152 -4.76 -5.66 26.86
C ARG A 152 -4.22 -4.49 26.05
N PHE A 153 -3.55 -4.80 24.93
CA PHE A 153 -2.95 -3.79 24.06
C PHE A 153 -3.61 -3.83 22.68
N ILE A 154 -4.14 -2.68 22.26
CA ILE A 154 -4.81 -2.51 20.98
C ILE A 154 -4.03 -1.48 20.15
N GLY A 155 -3.71 -1.86 18.92
CA GLY A 155 -3.01 -1.02 17.95
C GLY A 155 -3.86 -0.67 16.73
N THR A 156 -3.20 -0.03 15.78
CA THR A 156 -3.73 0.29 14.44
C THR A 156 -2.56 0.29 13.47
N ASP A 157 -2.78 -0.08 12.26
CA ASP A 157 -2.02 -0.17 11.03
C ASP A 157 -2.08 -1.59 10.47
N ALA A 158 -1.94 -2.62 11.32
CA ALA A 158 -1.91 -4.04 10.96
C ALA A 158 -0.92 -4.33 9.80
N LEU A 159 0.25 -3.67 9.84
CA LEU A 159 1.26 -3.90 8.83
C LEU A 159 1.82 -5.33 8.96
N PRO A 160 2.07 -6.00 7.82
CA PRO A 160 2.74 -7.29 7.81
C PRO A 160 4.26 -7.15 7.98
N GLY A 161 4.92 -8.21 8.40
CA GLY A 161 6.37 -8.29 8.49
C GLY A 161 6.87 -8.33 9.93
N GLU A 162 8.19 -8.55 10.06
CA GLU A 162 8.86 -8.69 11.35
C GLU A 162 8.80 -7.39 12.16
N GLY A 163 8.34 -7.50 13.40
CA GLY A 163 8.20 -6.37 14.33
C GLY A 163 6.97 -5.49 14.09
N TYR A 164 6.10 -5.81 13.11
CA TYR A 164 4.89 -5.04 12.81
C TYR A 164 3.62 -5.64 13.46
N GLY A 165 2.50 -4.92 13.33
CA GLY A 165 1.28 -5.19 14.08
C GLY A 165 0.75 -6.62 13.97
N VAL A 166 0.74 -7.23 12.78
CA VAL A 166 0.28 -8.62 12.61
C VAL A 166 1.15 -9.59 13.40
N GLU A 167 2.46 -9.44 13.35
CA GLU A 167 3.38 -10.28 14.13
C GLU A 167 3.25 -10.03 15.64
N GLN A 168 3.04 -8.77 16.03
CA GLN A 168 2.84 -8.40 17.44
C GLN A 168 1.58 -9.07 18.01
N VAL A 169 0.52 -9.22 17.21
CA VAL A 169 -0.66 -10.01 17.60
C VAL A 169 -0.32 -11.49 17.72
N LEU A 170 0.40 -12.06 16.76
CA LEU A 170 0.80 -13.48 16.80
C LEU A 170 1.70 -13.81 18.00
N ASN A 171 2.55 -12.87 18.40
CA ASN A 171 3.46 -13.01 19.53
C ASN A 171 2.82 -12.64 20.88
N GLY A 172 1.53 -12.28 20.90
CA GLY A 172 0.80 -11.91 22.10
C GLY A 172 1.22 -10.57 22.71
N GLN A 173 1.90 -9.71 21.95
CA GLN A 173 2.23 -8.33 22.39
C GLN A 173 1.03 -7.40 22.23
N LEU A 174 0.22 -7.63 21.21
CA LEU A 174 -1.06 -6.96 20.99
C LEU A 174 -2.18 -8.00 21.03
N ASP A 175 -3.32 -7.63 21.61
CA ASP A 175 -4.53 -8.43 21.54
C ASP A 175 -5.25 -8.25 20.20
N ALA A 176 -5.18 -7.05 19.63
CA ALA A 176 -5.67 -6.74 18.30
C ALA A 176 -4.97 -5.52 17.69
N THR A 177 -4.98 -5.48 16.37
CA THR A 177 -4.70 -4.29 15.58
C THR A 177 -5.75 -4.13 14.49
N PHE A 178 -5.84 -2.95 13.89
CA PHE A 178 -6.83 -2.64 12.86
C PHE A 178 -6.15 -2.23 11.57
N ILE A 179 -6.58 -2.81 10.45
CA ILE A 179 -6.01 -2.49 9.13
C ILE A 179 -6.26 -1.01 8.83
N TYR A 180 -5.18 -0.31 8.51
CA TYR A 180 -5.21 1.06 8.02
C TYR A 180 -4.58 1.11 6.62
N PRO A 181 -5.40 1.09 5.56
CA PRO A 181 -4.88 1.08 4.19
C PRO A 181 -4.36 2.46 3.80
N THR A 182 -3.20 2.48 3.16
CA THR A 182 -2.56 3.74 2.71
C THR A 182 -3.12 4.27 1.39
N GLY A 183 -3.61 3.40 0.51
CA GLY A 183 -4.24 3.78 -0.76
C GLY A 183 -3.31 4.38 -1.81
N GLY A 184 -2.00 4.17 -1.71
CA GLY A 184 -1.04 4.74 -2.65
C GLY A 184 -1.27 4.35 -4.12
N ASP A 185 -1.73 3.13 -4.39
CA ASP A 185 -2.15 2.66 -5.71
C ASP A 185 -3.33 3.48 -6.26
N ARG A 186 -4.30 3.81 -5.42
CA ARG A 186 -5.46 4.64 -5.79
C ARG A 186 -5.08 6.08 -6.05
N VAL A 187 -4.13 6.62 -5.30
CA VAL A 187 -3.58 7.96 -5.54
C VAL A 187 -2.99 8.06 -6.94
N ILE A 188 -2.16 7.07 -7.32
CA ILE A 188 -1.55 7.03 -8.65
C ILE A 188 -2.61 6.90 -9.74
N GLN A 189 -3.58 6.00 -9.55
CA GLN A 189 -4.67 5.80 -10.51
C GLN A 189 -5.46 7.10 -10.72
N ILE A 190 -5.91 7.76 -9.64
CA ILE A 190 -6.68 9.01 -9.71
C ILE A 190 -5.84 10.14 -10.32
N ALA A 191 -4.54 10.23 -9.99
CA ALA A 191 -3.65 11.19 -10.61
C ALA A 191 -3.56 11.00 -12.13
N MET A 192 -3.46 9.74 -12.60
CA MET A 192 -3.45 9.41 -14.03
C MET A 192 -4.79 9.72 -14.70
N ASP A 193 -5.91 9.47 -14.02
CA ASP A 193 -7.25 9.77 -14.55
C ASP A 193 -7.46 11.28 -14.69
N ILE A 194 -7.04 12.08 -13.70
CA ILE A 194 -7.05 13.56 -13.76
C ILE A 194 -6.21 14.05 -14.95
N LEU A 195 -4.99 13.56 -15.12
CA LEU A 195 -4.09 13.97 -16.20
C LEU A 195 -4.63 13.59 -17.58
N ASN A 196 -5.30 12.45 -17.69
CA ASN A 196 -5.91 11.97 -18.93
C ASN A 196 -7.36 12.46 -19.13
N LYS A 197 -7.86 13.34 -18.25
CA LYS A 197 -9.24 13.87 -18.28
C LYS A 197 -10.30 12.77 -18.29
N ARG A 198 -10.09 11.72 -17.53
CA ARG A 198 -11.06 10.64 -17.29
C ARG A 198 -11.88 10.93 -16.04
N ASP A 199 -13.00 10.26 -15.91
CA ASP A 199 -13.81 10.32 -14.70
C ASP A 199 -13.10 9.66 -13.52
N TYR A 200 -13.21 10.28 -12.34
CA TYR A 200 -12.65 9.78 -11.08
C TYR A 200 -13.56 10.13 -9.90
N PRO A 201 -13.58 9.31 -8.84
CA PRO A 201 -14.31 9.65 -7.63
C PRO A 201 -13.61 10.80 -6.88
N ARG A 202 -14.39 11.78 -6.43
CA ARG A 202 -13.84 12.87 -5.62
C ARG A 202 -13.37 12.38 -4.24
N GLU A 203 -14.07 11.39 -3.66
CA GLU A 203 -13.69 10.77 -2.40
C GLU A 203 -13.60 9.26 -2.56
N THR A 204 -12.50 8.69 -2.10
CA THR A 204 -12.28 7.24 -2.05
C THR A 204 -12.01 6.86 -0.60
N VAL A 205 -13.02 6.29 0.05
CA VAL A 205 -12.91 5.80 1.42
C VAL A 205 -12.46 4.34 1.41
N LEU A 206 -11.35 4.08 2.08
CA LEU A 206 -10.74 2.76 2.18
C LEU A 206 -11.25 2.03 3.41
N GLY A 207 -11.59 0.74 3.25
CA GLY A 207 -12.15 -0.08 4.32
C GLY A 207 -11.11 -0.46 5.37
N THR A 208 -11.56 -0.62 6.61
CA THR A 208 -10.78 -1.12 7.74
C THR A 208 -11.31 -2.46 8.25
N SER A 209 -10.49 -3.19 8.99
CA SER A 209 -10.86 -4.48 9.60
C SER A 209 -9.96 -4.78 10.79
N VAL A 210 -10.48 -5.55 11.75
CA VAL A 210 -9.69 -6.03 12.90
C VAL A 210 -8.81 -7.22 12.52
N VAL A 211 -7.61 -7.25 13.07
CA VAL A 211 -6.70 -8.40 13.08
C VAL A 211 -6.43 -8.75 14.54
N ASP A 212 -6.87 -9.93 14.95
CA ASP A 212 -6.67 -10.47 16.28
C ASP A 212 -6.17 -11.94 16.21
N ALA A 213 -6.08 -12.60 17.35
CA ALA A 213 -5.58 -13.97 17.43
C ALA A 213 -6.36 -14.98 16.54
N THR A 214 -7.60 -14.68 16.18
CA THR A 214 -8.44 -15.56 15.37
C THR A 214 -8.09 -15.53 13.87
N ASN A 215 -7.51 -14.45 13.37
CA ASN A 215 -7.26 -14.24 11.94
C ASN A 215 -5.83 -13.80 11.60
N ALA A 216 -5.01 -13.42 12.58
CA ALA A 216 -3.66 -12.92 12.36
C ALA A 216 -2.77 -13.91 11.59
N GLN A 217 -2.89 -15.22 11.87
CA GLN A 217 -2.11 -16.25 11.17
C GLN A 217 -2.48 -16.33 9.68
N ILE A 218 -3.78 -16.27 9.37
CA ILE A 218 -4.26 -16.25 7.99
C ILE A 218 -3.77 -15.00 7.29
N MET A 219 -3.87 -13.84 7.95
CA MET A 219 -3.40 -12.57 7.43
C MET A 219 -1.89 -12.60 7.13
N GLN A 220 -1.09 -13.14 8.04
CA GLN A 220 0.35 -13.31 7.84
C GLN A 220 0.68 -14.21 6.65
N MET A 221 0.02 -15.35 6.53
CA MET A 221 0.22 -16.26 5.40
C MET A 221 -0.12 -15.61 4.07
N GLN A 222 -1.23 -14.90 4.00
CA GLN A 222 -1.67 -14.22 2.79
C GLN A 222 -0.75 -13.07 2.40
N THR A 223 -0.33 -12.24 3.36
CA THR A 223 0.61 -11.14 3.11
C THR A 223 2.01 -11.65 2.75
N SER A 224 2.48 -12.74 3.36
CA SER A 224 3.75 -13.39 2.98
C SER A 224 3.69 -13.95 1.56
N HIS A 225 2.55 -14.53 1.17
CA HIS A 225 2.34 -15.00 -0.20
C HIS A 225 2.34 -13.84 -1.21
N ILE A 226 1.66 -12.73 -0.87
CA ILE A 226 1.67 -11.50 -1.68
C ILE A 226 3.08 -10.95 -1.82
N ALA A 227 3.85 -10.85 -0.72
CA ALA A 227 5.24 -10.40 -0.75
C ALA A 227 6.12 -11.28 -1.66
N THR A 228 5.93 -12.60 -1.60
CA THR A 228 6.63 -13.55 -2.49
C THR A 228 6.25 -13.35 -3.96
N LEU A 229 4.98 -13.05 -4.24
CA LEU A 229 4.52 -12.72 -5.60
C LEU A 229 5.10 -11.39 -6.07
N ASP A 230 5.12 -10.36 -5.23
CA ASP A 230 5.71 -9.06 -5.55
C ASP A 230 7.20 -9.18 -5.85
N GLU A 231 7.98 -9.93 -5.04
CA GLU A 231 9.39 -10.22 -5.31
C GLU A 231 9.59 -10.95 -6.64
N LYS A 232 8.73 -11.93 -6.94
CA LYS A 232 8.76 -12.65 -8.21
C LYS A 232 8.44 -11.72 -9.39
N ILE A 233 7.47 -10.82 -9.22
CA ILE A 233 7.12 -9.80 -10.19
C ILE A 233 8.29 -8.85 -10.44
N GLU A 234 8.95 -8.33 -9.40
CA GLU A 234 10.13 -7.47 -9.52
C GLU A 234 11.28 -8.18 -10.24
N THR A 235 11.55 -9.44 -9.86
CA THR A 235 12.55 -10.27 -10.53
C THR A 235 12.25 -10.47 -12.01
N MET A 236 10.97 -10.71 -12.33
CA MET A 236 10.51 -10.89 -13.71
C MET A 236 10.61 -9.58 -14.50
N ASN A 237 10.21 -8.45 -13.91
CA ASN A 237 10.37 -7.13 -14.52
C ASN A 237 11.85 -6.78 -14.76
N GLY A 238 12.73 -7.10 -13.82
CA GLY A 238 14.17 -6.94 -13.99
C GLY A 238 14.75 -7.76 -15.13
N LYS A 239 14.35 -9.03 -15.25
CA LYS A 239 14.71 -9.90 -16.41
C LYS A 239 14.17 -9.35 -17.70
N MET A 240 12.92 -8.87 -17.67
CA MET A 240 12.27 -8.27 -18.83
C MET A 240 13.00 -7.02 -19.33
N SER A 241 13.38 -6.12 -18.42
CA SER A 241 14.20 -4.94 -18.76
C SER A 241 15.53 -5.33 -19.39
N GLN A 242 16.24 -6.31 -18.80
CA GLN A 242 17.47 -6.84 -19.39
C GLN A 242 17.27 -7.47 -20.78
N PHE A 243 16.12 -8.11 -21.00
CA PHE A 243 15.77 -8.63 -22.32
C PHE A 243 15.59 -7.51 -23.34
N PHE A 244 14.86 -6.45 -22.97
CA PHE A 244 14.68 -5.30 -23.86
C PHE A 244 15.99 -4.59 -24.17
N ASP A 245 16.88 -4.41 -23.19
CA ASP A 245 18.20 -3.80 -23.39
C ASP A 245 19.08 -4.64 -24.32
N ARG A 246 19.11 -5.96 -24.13
CA ARG A 246 19.82 -6.88 -25.02
C ARG A 246 19.24 -6.87 -26.43
N TYR A 247 17.91 -6.85 -26.51
CA TYR A 247 17.21 -6.80 -27.78
C TYR A 247 17.49 -5.51 -28.53
N ALA A 248 17.41 -4.34 -27.86
CA ALA A 248 17.74 -3.07 -28.46
C ALA A 248 19.20 -3.04 -28.96
N THR A 249 20.15 -3.57 -28.17
CA THR A 249 21.55 -3.69 -28.55
C THR A 249 21.73 -4.62 -29.75
N GLN A 250 21.05 -5.77 -29.77
CA GLN A 250 21.08 -6.70 -30.91
C GLN A 250 20.51 -6.08 -32.18
N GLN A 251 19.43 -5.31 -32.08
CA GLN A 251 18.88 -4.57 -33.22
C GLN A 251 19.87 -3.53 -33.78
N VAL A 252 20.51 -2.77 -32.90
CA VAL A 252 21.52 -1.77 -33.33
C VAL A 252 22.69 -2.44 -34.05
N VAL A 253 23.19 -3.56 -33.53
CA VAL A 253 24.26 -4.34 -34.17
C VAL A 253 23.78 -4.93 -35.50
N LEU A 254 22.55 -5.44 -35.55
CA LEU A 254 21.96 -5.99 -36.77
C LEU A 254 21.81 -4.92 -37.86
N TYR A 255 21.22 -3.76 -37.51
CA TYR A 255 21.08 -2.65 -38.45
C TYR A 255 22.43 -2.06 -38.86
N GLY A 256 23.38 -1.96 -37.92
CA GLY A 256 24.75 -1.55 -38.22
C GLY A 256 25.47 -2.50 -39.17
N SER A 257 25.30 -3.81 -38.97
CA SER A 257 25.88 -4.82 -39.90
C SER A 257 25.19 -4.84 -41.27
N LEU A 258 23.86 -4.61 -41.29
CA LEU A 258 23.10 -4.49 -42.55
C LEU A 258 23.54 -3.24 -43.32
N LEU A 259 23.70 -2.11 -42.65
CA LEU A 259 24.21 -0.86 -43.24
C LEU A 259 25.64 -1.04 -43.79
N GLY A 260 26.52 -1.70 -43.00
CA GLY A 260 27.88 -2.05 -43.43
C GLY A 260 27.90 -2.92 -44.64
N LEU A 261 26.98 -3.94 -44.69
CA LEU A 261 26.83 -4.82 -45.84
C LEU A 261 26.37 -4.05 -47.10
N LEU A 262 25.40 -3.13 -46.92
CA LEU A 262 24.92 -2.28 -48.04
C LEU A 262 26.02 -1.37 -48.59
N LEU A 263 26.87 -0.81 -47.73
CA LEU A 263 28.04 -0.01 -48.13
C LEU A 263 29.07 -0.86 -48.92
N VAL A 264 29.31 -2.11 -48.47
CA VAL A 264 30.21 -3.02 -49.14
C VAL A 264 29.64 -3.42 -50.53
N VAL A 265 28.33 -3.73 -50.61
CA VAL A 265 27.68 -4.03 -51.88
C VAL A 265 27.72 -2.84 -52.84
N GLY A 266 27.48 -1.61 -52.32
CA GLY A 266 27.59 -0.36 -53.08
C GLY A 266 28.98 -0.12 -53.64
N LEU A 267 30.01 -0.39 -52.84
CA LEU A 267 31.43 -0.29 -53.27
C LEU A 267 31.80 -1.30 -54.36
N LEU A 268 31.29 -2.54 -54.22
CA LEU A 268 31.50 -3.60 -55.21
C LEU A 268 30.83 -3.27 -56.56
N VAL A 269 29.64 -2.68 -56.52
CA VAL A 269 28.94 -2.21 -57.73
C VAL A 269 29.69 -1.04 -58.36
N ALA A 270 30.21 -0.09 -57.57
CA ALA A 270 31.00 1.03 -58.08
C ALA A 270 32.32 0.57 -58.72
N VAL A 271 33.01 -0.38 -58.11
CA VAL A 271 34.23 -1.00 -58.68
C VAL A 271 33.91 -1.76 -59.99
N TYR A 272 32.78 -2.48 -60.04
CA TYR A 272 32.33 -3.18 -61.24
C TYR A 272 32.10 -2.23 -62.42
N LEU A 273 31.34 -1.18 -62.15
CA LEU A 273 31.04 -0.16 -63.16
C LEU A 273 32.33 0.55 -63.64
N SER A 274 33.30 0.72 -62.72
CA SER A 274 34.57 1.37 -62.97
C SER A 274 35.56 0.51 -63.76
N LEU A 275 35.60 -0.78 -63.44
CA LEU A 275 36.68 -1.65 -63.95
C LEU A 275 36.29 -2.53 -65.17
N ARG A 276 35.07 -2.50 -65.68
CA ARG A 276 34.54 -3.29 -66.81
C ARG A 276 34.92 -4.79 -66.79
N THR A 277 35.15 -5.36 -65.60
CA THR A 277 35.61 -6.78 -65.54
C THR A 277 34.45 -7.68 -65.16
N LYS A 278 33.73 -8.09 -66.22
CA LYS A 278 32.51 -8.89 -66.18
C LYS A 278 32.64 -10.26 -65.46
N ASN A 279 33.73 -10.93 -65.61
CA ASN A 279 33.82 -12.35 -65.23
C ASN A 279 34.31 -12.60 -63.77
N ARG A 280 35.06 -11.69 -63.14
CA ARG A 280 35.49 -11.83 -61.76
C ARG A 280 34.37 -11.40 -60.76
N LEU A 281 33.58 -10.50 -61.20
CA LEU A 281 32.53 -9.93 -60.39
C LEU A 281 31.33 -10.87 -60.21
N ASN A 282 30.91 -11.57 -61.28
CA ASN A 282 29.82 -12.53 -61.22
C ASN A 282 30.09 -13.67 -60.22
N ARG A 283 31.32 -14.16 -60.13
CA ARG A 283 31.69 -15.17 -59.11
C ARG A 283 31.73 -14.60 -57.72
N LYS A 284 32.10 -13.33 -57.50
CA LYS A 284 32.08 -12.69 -56.21
C LYS A 284 30.65 -12.34 -55.78
N LEU A 285 29.85 -11.89 -56.74
CA LEU A 285 28.44 -11.58 -56.51
C LEU A 285 27.62 -12.83 -56.12
N SER A 286 27.93 -13.99 -56.76
CA SER A 286 27.28 -15.26 -56.42
C SER A 286 27.59 -15.69 -54.95
N ARG A 287 28.87 -15.61 -54.55
CA ARG A 287 29.28 -15.93 -53.17
C ARG A 287 28.74 -14.96 -52.11
N GLN A 288 28.50 -13.72 -52.53
CA GLN A 288 27.89 -12.75 -51.62
C GLN A 288 26.36 -12.94 -51.50
N LYS A 289 25.70 -13.38 -52.56
CA LYS A 289 24.30 -13.77 -52.51
C LYS A 289 24.06 -14.98 -51.61
N GLU A 290 24.94 -15.99 -51.68
CA GLU A 290 24.87 -17.13 -50.76
C GLU A 290 25.03 -16.70 -49.29
N LYS A 291 26.01 -15.85 -48.99
CA LYS A 291 26.18 -15.31 -47.64
C LYS A 291 24.97 -14.49 -47.16
N LEU A 292 24.36 -13.74 -48.08
CA LEU A 292 23.15 -12.97 -47.78
C LEU A 292 21.94 -13.87 -47.51
N GLU A 293 21.83 -14.97 -48.24
CA GLU A 293 20.77 -15.96 -48.02
C GLU A 293 21.00 -16.72 -46.69
N GLU A 294 22.26 -17.08 -46.38
CA GLU A 294 22.63 -17.63 -45.05
C GLU A 294 22.33 -16.65 -43.94
N GLN A 295 22.64 -15.37 -44.12
CA GLN A 295 22.31 -14.33 -43.15
C GLN A 295 20.80 -14.08 -43.02
N LYS A 296 20.06 -14.18 -44.14
CA LYS A 296 18.59 -14.13 -44.13
C LYS A 296 17.99 -15.30 -43.34
N LEU A 297 18.56 -16.48 -43.54
CA LEU A 297 18.12 -17.67 -42.80
C LEU A 297 18.39 -17.52 -41.30
N GLN A 298 19.58 -17.02 -40.93
CA GLN A 298 19.91 -16.70 -39.53
C GLN A 298 18.99 -15.60 -38.94
N LEU A 299 18.71 -14.56 -39.75
CA LEU A 299 17.80 -13.48 -39.33
C LEU A 299 16.36 -13.97 -39.17
N THR A 300 15.92 -14.91 -40.03
CA THR A 300 14.61 -15.54 -39.89
C THR A 300 14.52 -16.38 -38.63
N GLN A 301 15.56 -17.15 -38.31
CA GLN A 301 15.65 -17.92 -37.06
C GLN A 301 15.66 -17.02 -35.81
N GLN A 302 16.41 -15.91 -35.88
CA GLN A 302 16.40 -14.93 -34.77
C GLN A 302 15.05 -14.24 -34.59
N LYS A 303 14.36 -13.94 -35.72
CA LYS A 303 13.00 -13.36 -35.67
C LYS A 303 11.98 -14.34 -35.07
N GLU A 304 12.09 -15.62 -35.37
CA GLU A 304 11.24 -16.65 -34.77
C GLU A 304 11.49 -16.80 -33.27
N GLN A 305 12.76 -16.79 -32.85
CA GLN A 305 13.10 -16.78 -31.41
C GLN A 305 12.52 -15.56 -30.70
N LEU A 306 12.55 -14.42 -31.37
CA LEU A 306 12.04 -13.16 -30.81
C LEU A 306 10.52 -13.17 -30.67
N ILE A 307 9.80 -13.78 -31.64
CA ILE A 307 8.35 -13.95 -31.55
C ILE A 307 8.00 -14.83 -30.36
N GLN A 308 8.72 -15.95 -30.16
CA GLN A 308 8.51 -16.81 -29.00
C GLN A 308 8.79 -16.09 -27.66
N GLN A 309 9.83 -15.26 -27.61
CA GLN A 309 10.12 -14.44 -26.42
C GLN A 309 9.02 -13.41 -26.16
N LYS A 310 8.46 -12.80 -27.20
CA LYS A 310 7.35 -11.87 -27.08
C LYS A 310 6.08 -12.55 -26.56
N GLU A 311 5.77 -13.75 -27.07
CA GLU A 311 4.61 -14.52 -26.58
C GLU A 311 4.77 -14.91 -25.10
N GLN A 312 5.98 -15.32 -24.69
CA GLN A 312 6.28 -15.57 -23.28
C GLN A 312 6.11 -14.32 -22.40
N LEU A 313 6.52 -13.17 -22.92
CA LEU A 313 6.38 -11.89 -22.25
C LEU A 313 4.91 -11.47 -22.07
N GLU A 314 4.10 -11.68 -23.11
CA GLU A 314 2.65 -11.39 -23.07
C GLU A 314 1.91 -12.33 -22.09
N GLN A 315 2.35 -13.58 -21.99
CA GLN A 315 1.84 -14.51 -21.00
C GLN A 315 2.18 -14.06 -19.57
N LEU A 316 3.42 -13.66 -19.36
CA LEU A 316 3.92 -13.17 -18.08
C LEU A 316 3.20 -11.90 -17.61
N SER A 317 2.90 -10.99 -18.57
CA SER A 317 2.12 -9.78 -18.29
C SER A 317 0.69 -10.11 -17.84
N ARG A 318 0.07 -11.14 -18.43
CA ARG A 318 -1.26 -11.62 -17.98
C ARG A 318 -1.22 -12.21 -16.57
N GLU A 319 -0.21 -13.03 -16.28
CA GLU A 319 -0.05 -13.59 -14.92
C GLU A 319 0.16 -12.48 -13.87
N LEU A 320 0.86 -11.40 -14.23
CA LEU A 320 1.03 -10.22 -13.40
C LEU A 320 -0.29 -9.48 -13.15
N GLU A 321 -1.10 -9.29 -14.19
CA GLU A 321 -2.42 -8.67 -14.06
C GLU A 321 -3.35 -9.50 -13.18
N GLU A 322 -3.37 -10.82 -13.36
CA GLU A 322 -4.16 -11.75 -12.55
C GLU A 322 -3.74 -11.71 -11.07
N ALA A 323 -2.44 -11.73 -10.79
CA ALA A 323 -1.92 -11.62 -9.42
C ALA A 323 -2.28 -10.28 -8.76
N THR A 324 -2.23 -9.19 -9.53
CA THR A 324 -2.62 -7.87 -9.05
C THR A 324 -4.13 -7.80 -8.77
N HIS A 325 -4.93 -8.37 -9.67
CA HIS A 325 -6.38 -8.46 -9.49
C HIS A 325 -6.77 -9.30 -8.27
N ALA A 326 -6.12 -10.46 -8.09
CA ALA A 326 -6.34 -11.32 -6.92
C ALA A 326 -6.02 -10.60 -5.60
N LYS A 327 -4.94 -9.81 -5.57
CA LYS A 327 -4.56 -8.95 -4.44
C LYS A 327 -5.67 -7.94 -4.10
N LEU A 328 -6.23 -7.28 -5.12
CA LEU A 328 -7.29 -6.29 -4.92
C LEU A 328 -8.60 -6.94 -4.44
N VAL A 329 -9.01 -8.07 -5.06
CA VAL A 329 -10.19 -8.84 -4.67
C VAL A 329 -10.06 -9.34 -3.23
N PHE A 330 -8.87 -9.82 -2.86
CA PHE A 330 -8.60 -10.25 -1.49
C PHE A 330 -8.84 -9.12 -0.47
N PHE A 331 -8.23 -7.96 -0.66
CA PHE A 331 -8.41 -6.83 0.26
C PHE A 331 -9.87 -6.34 0.33
N THR A 332 -10.58 -6.40 -0.81
CA THR A 332 -12.00 -6.04 -0.87
C THR A 332 -12.85 -7.02 -0.07
N ASN A 333 -12.63 -8.33 -0.27
CA ASN A 333 -13.37 -9.38 0.41
C ASN A 333 -13.11 -9.39 1.92
N VAL A 334 -11.84 -9.30 2.32
CA VAL A 334 -11.44 -9.19 3.73
C VAL A 334 -12.11 -7.98 4.39
N SER A 335 -12.08 -6.82 3.72
CA SER A 335 -12.74 -5.61 4.24
C SER A 335 -14.26 -5.77 4.39
N HIS A 336 -14.91 -6.48 3.44
CA HIS A 336 -16.33 -6.76 3.48
C HIS A 336 -16.69 -7.74 4.60
N ASP A 337 -15.96 -8.86 4.70
CA ASP A 337 -16.26 -9.94 5.65
C ASP A 337 -16.05 -9.52 7.11
N PHE A 338 -15.19 -8.54 7.35
CA PHE A 338 -15.02 -7.96 8.68
C PHE A 338 -15.99 -6.81 8.99
N ARG A 339 -16.48 -6.09 7.96
CA ARG A 339 -17.47 -5.03 8.17
C ARG A 339 -18.78 -5.57 8.76
N THR A 340 -19.26 -6.70 8.23
CA THR A 340 -20.54 -7.30 8.62
C THR A 340 -20.61 -7.63 10.12
N PRO A 341 -19.67 -8.40 10.72
CA PRO A 341 -19.70 -8.68 12.15
C PRO A 341 -19.49 -7.42 13.02
N LEU A 342 -18.68 -6.46 12.56
CA LEU A 342 -18.49 -5.20 13.29
C LEU A 342 -19.74 -4.33 13.32
N THR A 343 -20.50 -4.29 12.22
CA THR A 343 -21.77 -3.59 12.18
C THR A 343 -22.81 -4.27 13.09
N LEU A 344 -22.84 -5.62 13.11
CA LEU A 344 -23.73 -6.40 13.99
C LEU A 344 -23.42 -6.19 15.49
N ILE A 345 -22.21 -5.82 15.83
CA ILE A 345 -21.82 -5.48 17.19
C ILE A 345 -22.12 -3.99 17.47
N ALA A 346 -21.84 -3.11 16.51
CA ALA A 346 -22.04 -1.67 16.67
C ALA A 346 -23.53 -1.28 16.74
N ASP A 347 -24.40 -1.94 15.96
CA ASP A 347 -25.82 -1.61 15.90
C ASP A 347 -26.56 -1.84 17.24
N PRO A 348 -26.39 -2.98 17.93
CA PRO A 348 -26.98 -3.17 19.25
C PRO A 348 -26.44 -2.20 20.30
N VAL A 349 -25.17 -1.86 20.20
CA VAL A 349 -24.52 -0.88 21.10
C VAL A 349 -25.10 0.52 20.89
N ASN A 350 -25.28 0.93 19.65
CA ASN A 350 -25.89 2.21 19.31
C ASN A 350 -27.38 2.26 19.70
N GLN A 351 -28.11 1.11 19.62
CA GLN A 351 -29.47 1.01 20.11
C GLN A 351 -29.57 1.16 21.63
N LEU A 352 -28.64 0.56 22.37
CA LEU A 352 -28.53 0.75 23.81
C LEU A 352 -28.19 2.19 24.22
N LEU A 353 -27.44 2.90 23.34
CA LEU A 353 -27.14 4.33 23.50
C LEU A 353 -28.32 5.25 23.28
N ALA A 354 -29.20 4.87 22.36
CA ALA A 354 -30.38 5.66 22.02
C ALA A 354 -31.52 5.51 23.05
N ASP A 355 -31.49 4.44 23.84
CA ASP A 355 -32.50 4.16 24.85
C ASP A 355 -32.22 4.96 26.14
N LYS A 356 -32.76 6.18 26.16
CA LYS A 356 -32.71 7.10 27.32
C LYS A 356 -33.48 6.61 28.55
N SER A 357 -33.91 5.35 28.59
CA SER A 357 -34.80 4.83 29.66
C SER A 357 -34.06 4.08 30.78
N LEU A 358 -32.70 4.06 30.76
CA LEU A 358 -31.89 3.42 31.81
C LEU A 358 -30.98 4.46 32.46
N GLY A 359 -31.56 5.24 33.35
CA GLY A 359 -30.83 6.15 34.25
C GLY A 359 -31.75 6.77 35.22
#